data_56ecc52cb21f7f36bc02accf60fc9229
#
_entry.id   56ecc52cb21f7f36bc02accf60fc9229
#
_cell.length_a   1.000
_cell.length_b   1.000
_cell.length_c   1.000
_cell.angle_alpha   90.00
_cell.angle_beta   90.00
_cell.angle_gamma   90.00
#
_symmetry.space_group_name_H-M   'P 1'
#
loop_
_entity.id
_entity.type
_entity.pdbx_description
1 polymer ?
#
loop_
_entity_poly.entity_id
_entity_poly.type
_entity_poly.pdbx_seq_one_letter_code
_entity_poly.pdbx_strand_id
1 'polypeptide(L)'
;MSNLSSDPSFKLTPVALPYDLEACTELMRGGSKSFFAASRLLPARLRPPAIALYAFCRLADDAIDDGDDPVLAMADLKSRLAAIYAGRPGTEDADRALTVVVHRYGIPCGLLEALLDGFLWDSQGRRYETLADVEAYGARVAGTVGAMMSIIMGASTDTAIARASELGVAMQLTNIARDIGDDARMGRLYIPRAWFREIGMDADAWLAKPVFDSRIAGFTQRLLLRADALYRRGEFGLAELPWDCRPAIQAARLVYAEIGKQLDREGLNSVNHRTVVSTARKLALIAKATAVAVKAPALPDVPLSPVPAIHYLVDIVSCERHALAIQLPWTVPSRSFDQRVAWMVDLFSRLEQRERAER
;
A
#
# COMPACT_ATOMS: atom_id res chain seq x y z
N MET A 1 -51.90 -18.06 32.01
CA MET A 1 -50.64 -18.72 31.73
C MET A 1 -50.55 -18.99 30.22
N SER A 2 -50.03 -18.04 29.49
CA SER A 2 -49.86 -18.13 28.02
C SER A 2 -48.38 -18.08 27.70
N ASN A 3 -47.90 -19.18 27.18
CA ASN A 3 -46.54 -19.39 26.71
C ASN A 3 -46.21 -18.40 25.57
N LEU A 4 -45.28 -17.51 25.77
CA LEU A 4 -44.56 -16.78 24.72
C LEU A 4 -43.43 -17.67 24.25
N SER A 5 -43.62 -18.34 23.12
CA SER A 5 -42.61 -19.07 22.38
C SER A 5 -41.67 -18.05 21.76
N SER A 6 -40.42 -18.04 22.22
CA SER A 6 -39.29 -17.32 21.63
C SER A 6 -38.92 -17.99 20.31
N ASP A 7 -39.19 -17.34 19.19
CA ASP A 7 -38.72 -17.72 17.86
C ASP A 7 -37.26 -17.23 17.65
N PRO A 8 -36.24 -18.11 17.51
CA PRO A 8 -34.83 -17.72 17.40
C PRO A 8 -34.33 -17.56 15.94
N SER A 9 -35.20 -17.33 14.96
CA SER A 9 -34.78 -17.37 13.55
C SER A 9 -34.83 -16.01 12.82
N PHE A 10 -34.40 -14.92 13.46
CA PHE A 10 -34.07 -13.72 12.72
C PHE A 10 -32.66 -13.86 12.13
N LYS A 11 -32.54 -14.69 11.08
CA LYS A 11 -31.37 -14.70 10.21
C LYS A 11 -31.41 -13.40 9.41
N LEU A 12 -30.61 -12.40 9.82
CA LEU A 12 -30.30 -11.25 8.98
C LEU A 12 -29.71 -11.78 7.67
N THR A 13 -30.49 -11.74 6.60
CA THR A 13 -30.00 -12.02 5.26
C THR A 13 -28.89 -11.01 4.98
N PRO A 14 -27.67 -11.44 4.62
CA PRO A 14 -26.62 -10.50 4.26
C PRO A 14 -27.13 -9.64 3.10
N VAL A 15 -27.14 -8.33 3.26
CA VAL A 15 -27.41 -7.43 2.13
C VAL A 15 -26.31 -7.67 1.11
N ALA A 16 -26.69 -8.17 -0.06
CA ALA A 16 -25.73 -8.43 -1.13
C ALA A 16 -24.99 -7.14 -1.49
N LEU A 17 -23.66 -7.19 -1.52
CA LEU A 17 -22.85 -6.08 -2.01
C LEU A 17 -23.19 -5.87 -3.50
N PRO A 18 -23.19 -4.61 -3.99
CA PRO A 18 -23.48 -4.31 -5.40
C PRO A 18 -22.34 -4.72 -6.35
N TYR A 19 -21.37 -5.49 -5.88
CA TYR A 19 -20.19 -5.99 -6.60
C TYR A 19 -19.77 -7.34 -6.06
N ASP A 20 -19.00 -8.11 -6.85
CA ASP A 20 -18.41 -9.36 -6.43
C ASP A 20 -17.12 -9.14 -5.61
N LEU A 21 -17.22 -9.30 -4.29
CA LEU A 21 -16.07 -9.18 -3.39
C LEU A 21 -15.08 -10.33 -3.57
N GLU A 22 -15.54 -11.53 -3.99
CA GLU A 22 -14.63 -12.66 -4.22
C GLU A 22 -13.76 -12.42 -5.46
N ALA A 23 -14.33 -11.90 -6.56
CA ALA A 23 -13.56 -11.48 -7.73
C ALA A 23 -12.47 -10.45 -7.36
N CYS A 24 -12.81 -9.42 -6.58
CA CYS A 24 -11.83 -8.45 -6.07
C CYS A 24 -10.77 -9.11 -5.15
N THR A 25 -11.16 -10.12 -4.37
CA THR A 25 -10.24 -10.84 -3.48
C THR A 25 -9.25 -11.71 -4.27
N GLU A 26 -9.68 -12.33 -5.38
CA GLU A 26 -8.81 -13.10 -6.26
C GLU A 26 -7.76 -12.20 -6.93
N LEU A 27 -8.14 -11.00 -7.39
CA LEU A 27 -7.19 -10.00 -7.90
C LEU A 27 -6.10 -9.67 -6.88
N MET A 28 -6.48 -9.47 -5.60
CA MET A 28 -5.52 -9.22 -4.54
C MET A 28 -4.62 -10.44 -4.26
N ARG A 29 -5.19 -11.65 -4.26
CA ARG A 29 -4.45 -12.89 -3.99
C ARG A 29 -3.44 -13.19 -5.09
N GLY A 30 -3.80 -12.98 -6.34
CA GLY A 30 -2.93 -13.15 -7.51
C GLY A 30 -1.84 -12.08 -7.57
N GLY A 31 -2.17 -10.82 -7.32
CA GLY A 31 -1.24 -9.71 -7.46
C GLY A 31 -0.25 -9.56 -6.31
N SER A 32 -0.65 -9.84 -5.04
CA SER A 32 0.26 -9.72 -3.89
C SER A 32 -0.10 -10.61 -2.71
N LYS A 33 0.63 -11.70 -2.56
CA LYS A 33 0.52 -12.61 -1.40
C LYS A 33 0.72 -11.86 -0.05
N SER A 34 1.64 -10.90 -0.02
CA SER A 34 1.94 -10.12 1.18
C SER A 34 0.81 -9.15 1.56
N PHE A 35 0.26 -8.42 0.59
CA PHE A 35 -0.90 -7.55 0.84
C PHE A 35 -2.14 -8.34 1.21
N PHE A 36 -2.39 -9.47 0.54
CA PHE A 36 -3.48 -10.35 0.89
C PHE A 36 -3.36 -10.85 2.35
N ALA A 37 -2.17 -11.28 2.77
CA ALA A 37 -1.93 -11.68 4.15
C ALA A 37 -2.09 -10.53 5.14
N ALA A 38 -1.54 -9.35 4.82
CA ALA A 38 -1.63 -8.14 5.65
C ALA A 38 -3.09 -7.64 5.80
N SER A 39 -3.91 -7.72 4.74
CA SER A 39 -5.31 -7.33 4.80
C SER A 39 -6.11 -8.11 5.86
N ARG A 40 -5.67 -9.33 6.17
CA ARG A 40 -6.32 -10.18 7.19
C ARG A 40 -6.04 -9.73 8.63
N LEU A 41 -5.00 -8.90 8.84
CA LEU A 41 -4.76 -8.24 10.13
C LEU A 41 -5.72 -7.09 10.39
N LEU A 42 -6.25 -6.48 9.33
CA LEU A 42 -7.22 -5.41 9.46
C LEU A 42 -8.50 -5.91 10.15
N PRO A 43 -9.19 -5.06 10.91
CA PRO A 43 -10.54 -5.32 11.39
C PRO A 43 -11.44 -5.77 10.26
N ALA A 44 -12.38 -6.69 10.52
CA ALA A 44 -13.24 -7.29 9.49
C ALA A 44 -13.99 -6.24 8.65
N ARG A 45 -14.42 -5.13 9.30
CA ARG A 45 -15.11 -4.02 8.64
C ARG A 45 -14.28 -3.28 7.57
N LEU A 46 -12.94 -3.36 7.67
CA LEU A 46 -12.02 -2.64 6.79
C LEU A 46 -11.43 -3.52 5.68
N ARG A 47 -11.67 -4.84 5.71
CA ARG A 47 -11.16 -5.75 4.68
C ARG A 47 -11.82 -5.53 3.33
N PRO A 48 -13.17 -5.48 3.22
CA PRO A 48 -13.81 -5.23 1.94
C PRO A 48 -13.35 -3.93 1.27
N PRO A 49 -13.33 -2.76 1.95
CA PRO A 49 -12.84 -1.54 1.30
C PRO A 49 -11.36 -1.57 0.94
N ALA A 50 -10.49 -2.23 1.73
CA ALA A 50 -9.09 -2.40 1.38
C ALA A 50 -8.90 -3.31 0.16
N ILE A 51 -9.70 -4.39 0.03
CA ILE A 51 -9.71 -5.29 -1.12
C ILE A 51 -10.19 -4.55 -2.36
N ALA A 52 -11.27 -3.77 -2.27
CA ALA A 52 -11.81 -2.99 -3.38
C ALA A 52 -10.79 -1.97 -3.90
N LEU A 53 -10.14 -1.22 -3.00
CA LEU A 53 -9.10 -0.28 -3.36
C LEU A 53 -7.94 -0.99 -4.06
N TYR A 54 -7.46 -2.10 -3.52
CA TYR A 54 -6.39 -2.88 -4.12
C TYR A 54 -6.77 -3.40 -5.52
N ALA A 55 -7.98 -3.95 -5.68
CA ALA A 55 -8.45 -4.50 -6.95
C ALA A 55 -8.44 -3.43 -8.06
N PHE A 56 -8.94 -2.23 -7.76
CA PHE A 56 -8.88 -1.11 -8.72
C PHE A 56 -7.43 -0.72 -9.04
N CYS A 57 -6.57 -0.55 -8.02
CA CYS A 57 -5.17 -0.20 -8.24
C CYS A 57 -4.46 -1.23 -9.13
N ARG A 58 -4.72 -2.52 -8.92
CA ARG A 58 -4.12 -3.59 -9.69
C ARG A 58 -4.59 -3.60 -11.15
N LEU A 59 -5.90 -3.48 -11.38
CA LEU A 59 -6.43 -3.40 -12.75
C LEU A 59 -5.97 -2.15 -13.49
N ALA A 60 -5.82 -1.03 -12.78
CA ALA A 60 -5.33 0.21 -13.37
C ALA A 60 -3.84 0.11 -13.76
N ASP A 61 -3.03 -0.52 -12.90
CA ASP A 61 -1.61 -0.80 -13.15
C ASP A 61 -1.44 -1.72 -14.37
N ASP A 62 -2.15 -2.87 -14.37
CA ASP A 62 -2.13 -3.83 -15.47
C ASP A 62 -2.59 -3.19 -16.81
N ALA A 63 -3.64 -2.37 -16.78
CA ALA A 63 -4.15 -1.72 -17.99
C ALA A 63 -3.13 -0.76 -18.63
N ILE A 64 -2.27 -0.13 -17.83
CA ILE A 64 -1.22 0.77 -18.32
C ILE A 64 0.03 -0.01 -18.73
N ASP A 65 0.42 -1.04 -17.97
CA ASP A 65 1.63 -1.82 -18.21
C ASP A 65 1.47 -2.80 -19.40
N ASP A 66 0.30 -3.45 -19.52
CA ASP A 66 0.04 -4.49 -20.53
C ASP A 66 -0.70 -3.96 -21.78
N GLY A 67 -1.15 -2.69 -21.75
CA GLY A 67 -1.88 -2.06 -22.87
C GLY A 67 -0.97 -1.69 -24.04
N ASP A 68 -1.49 -1.84 -25.28
CA ASP A 68 -0.77 -1.45 -26.51
C ASP A 68 -0.50 0.08 -26.57
N ASP A 69 -1.33 0.90 -25.94
CA ASP A 69 -1.23 2.36 -25.89
C ASP A 69 -1.51 2.90 -24.49
N PRO A 70 -0.47 3.24 -23.70
CA PRO A 70 -0.62 3.79 -22.35
C PRO A 70 -1.43 5.10 -22.30
N VAL A 71 -1.46 5.89 -23.38
CA VAL A 71 -2.22 7.15 -23.44
C VAL A 71 -3.70 6.87 -23.53
N LEU A 72 -4.10 5.91 -24.37
CA LEU A 72 -5.49 5.47 -24.48
C LEU A 72 -5.95 4.77 -23.18
N ALA A 73 -5.12 3.90 -22.60
CA ALA A 73 -5.40 3.26 -21.32
C ALA A 73 -5.62 4.31 -20.21
N MET A 74 -4.79 5.35 -20.17
CA MET A 74 -4.94 6.45 -19.20
C MET A 74 -6.24 7.24 -19.44
N ALA A 75 -6.61 7.50 -20.68
CA ALA A 75 -7.86 8.21 -21.00
C ALA A 75 -9.08 7.38 -20.56
N ASP A 76 -9.07 6.06 -20.80
CA ASP A 76 -10.11 5.14 -20.33
C ASP A 76 -10.19 5.14 -18.80
N LEU A 77 -9.07 4.97 -18.10
CA LEU A 77 -9.02 4.97 -16.64
C LEU A 77 -9.56 6.28 -16.04
N LYS A 78 -9.25 7.43 -16.63
CA LYS A 78 -9.81 8.72 -16.20
C LYS A 78 -11.31 8.80 -16.43
N SER A 79 -11.81 8.25 -17.54
CA SER A 79 -13.26 8.16 -17.82
C SER A 79 -13.96 7.24 -16.81
N ARG A 80 -13.38 6.08 -16.52
CA ARG A 80 -13.89 5.14 -15.50
C ARG A 80 -13.91 5.80 -14.12
N LEU A 81 -12.83 6.50 -13.77
CA LEU A 81 -12.74 7.23 -12.49
C LEU A 81 -13.84 8.30 -12.37
N ALA A 82 -14.08 9.08 -13.43
CA ALA A 82 -15.17 10.05 -13.47
C ALA A 82 -16.55 9.37 -13.30
N ALA A 83 -16.78 8.23 -13.93
CA ALA A 83 -18.01 7.45 -13.78
C ALA A 83 -18.19 6.91 -12.34
N ILE A 84 -17.11 6.43 -11.70
CA ILE A 84 -17.07 5.98 -10.31
C ILE A 84 -17.52 7.11 -9.37
N TYR A 85 -16.94 8.31 -9.51
CA TYR A 85 -17.32 9.46 -8.68
C TYR A 85 -18.70 10.03 -8.99
N ALA A 86 -19.20 9.83 -10.21
CA ALA A 86 -20.59 10.16 -10.58
C ALA A 86 -21.61 9.11 -10.06
N GLY A 87 -21.17 8.03 -9.38
CA GLY A 87 -22.03 6.94 -8.90
C GLY A 87 -22.60 6.06 -10.02
N ARG A 88 -22.01 6.07 -11.18
CA ARG A 88 -22.42 5.33 -12.39
C ARG A 88 -21.28 4.50 -12.96
N PRO A 89 -20.68 3.58 -12.15
CA PRO A 89 -19.59 2.73 -12.61
C PRO A 89 -20.03 1.83 -13.77
N GLY A 90 -19.06 1.38 -14.56
CA GLY A 90 -19.25 0.35 -15.57
C GLY A 90 -19.57 -1.02 -14.98
N THR A 91 -19.31 -2.07 -15.77
CA THR A 91 -19.62 -3.46 -15.41
C THR A 91 -18.52 -4.13 -14.57
N GLU A 92 -17.32 -3.55 -14.52
CA GLU A 92 -16.19 -4.08 -13.76
C GLU A 92 -16.47 -4.10 -12.25
N ASP A 93 -16.25 -5.25 -11.62
CA ASP A 93 -16.47 -5.40 -10.18
C ASP A 93 -15.58 -4.49 -9.35
N ALA A 94 -14.34 -4.25 -9.76
CA ALA A 94 -13.44 -3.33 -9.09
C ALA A 94 -13.94 -1.89 -9.13
N ASP A 95 -14.52 -1.43 -10.24
CA ASP A 95 -15.09 -0.07 -10.36
C ASP A 95 -16.33 0.08 -9.48
N ARG A 96 -17.21 -0.92 -9.50
CA ARG A 96 -18.41 -0.95 -8.64
C ARG A 96 -18.02 -0.98 -7.16
N ALA A 97 -17.01 -1.78 -6.81
CA ALA A 97 -16.47 -1.85 -5.46
C ALA A 97 -15.86 -0.52 -5.03
N LEU A 98 -15.03 0.09 -5.87
CA LEU A 98 -14.41 1.38 -5.59
C LEU A 98 -15.47 2.48 -5.46
N THR A 99 -16.53 2.46 -6.29
CA THR A 99 -17.66 3.42 -6.16
C THR A 99 -18.24 3.41 -4.75
N VAL A 100 -18.52 2.23 -4.20
CA VAL A 100 -19.01 2.11 -2.82
C VAL A 100 -18.02 2.70 -1.82
N VAL A 101 -16.73 2.42 -2.03
CA VAL A 101 -15.67 2.84 -1.09
C VAL A 101 -15.48 4.36 -1.12
N VAL A 102 -15.35 4.98 -2.30
CA VAL A 102 -15.10 6.43 -2.38
C VAL A 102 -16.25 7.24 -1.80
N HIS A 103 -17.50 6.83 -2.06
CA HIS A 103 -18.67 7.52 -1.53
C HIS A 103 -18.86 7.29 -0.02
N ARG A 104 -18.60 6.06 0.46
CA ARG A 104 -18.76 5.73 1.87
C ARG A 104 -17.74 6.43 2.77
N TYR A 105 -16.49 6.54 2.29
CA TYR A 105 -15.40 7.06 3.09
C TYR A 105 -14.98 8.49 2.72
N GLY A 106 -15.60 9.07 1.69
CA GLY A 106 -15.27 10.42 1.22
C GLY A 106 -13.82 10.49 0.73
N ILE A 107 -13.39 9.52 -0.10
CA ILE A 107 -12.04 9.52 -0.64
C ILE A 107 -11.95 10.58 -1.74
N PRO A 108 -11.03 11.57 -1.63
CA PRO A 108 -10.82 12.58 -2.66
C PRO A 108 -10.41 11.99 -4.01
N CYS A 109 -11.04 12.46 -5.10
CA CYS A 109 -10.72 12.04 -6.47
C CYS A 109 -9.24 12.28 -6.81
N GLY A 110 -8.71 13.42 -6.39
CA GLY A 110 -7.31 13.81 -6.62
C GLY A 110 -6.28 12.81 -6.09
N LEU A 111 -6.61 11.98 -5.08
CA LEU A 111 -5.71 10.91 -4.63
C LEU A 111 -5.60 9.78 -5.66
N LEU A 112 -6.71 9.40 -6.29
CA LEU A 112 -6.72 8.37 -7.34
C LEU A 112 -6.14 8.92 -8.64
N GLU A 113 -6.40 10.18 -8.99
CA GLU A 113 -5.76 10.84 -10.14
C GLU A 113 -4.24 10.88 -9.97
N ALA A 114 -3.74 11.24 -8.80
CA ALA A 114 -2.30 11.22 -8.51
C ALA A 114 -1.70 9.81 -8.59
N LEU A 115 -2.44 8.78 -8.18
CA LEU A 115 -2.01 7.39 -8.35
C LEU A 115 -1.87 7.01 -9.82
N LEU A 116 -2.89 7.31 -10.64
CA LEU A 116 -2.87 7.06 -12.08
C LEU A 116 -1.72 7.81 -12.78
N ASP A 117 -1.43 9.06 -12.38
CA ASP A 117 -0.26 9.79 -12.86
C ASP A 117 1.05 9.06 -12.54
N GLY A 118 1.14 8.41 -11.38
CA GLY A 118 2.29 7.59 -11.01
C GLY A 118 2.50 6.39 -11.93
N PHE A 119 1.43 5.67 -12.28
CA PHE A 119 1.48 4.56 -13.22
C PHE A 119 1.87 5.03 -14.64
N LEU A 120 1.35 6.18 -15.07
CA LEU A 120 1.77 6.79 -16.34
C LEU A 120 3.27 7.13 -16.37
N TRP A 121 3.86 7.54 -15.24
CA TRP A 121 5.30 7.77 -15.17
C TRP A 121 6.11 6.50 -15.43
N ASP A 122 5.64 5.35 -14.97
CA ASP A 122 6.28 4.07 -15.21
C ASP A 122 6.21 3.65 -16.67
N SER A 123 5.03 3.75 -17.31
CA SER A 123 4.86 3.40 -18.72
C SER A 123 5.67 4.31 -19.67
N GLN A 124 5.90 5.57 -19.27
CA GLN A 124 6.74 6.50 -20.02
C GLN A 124 8.24 6.25 -19.83
N GLY A 125 8.62 5.28 -19.01
CA GLY A 125 10.02 5.01 -18.69
C GLY A 125 10.74 6.20 -18.06
N ARG A 126 10.03 6.97 -17.20
CA ARG A 126 10.53 8.20 -16.59
C ARG A 126 11.86 7.96 -15.88
N ARG A 127 12.78 8.89 -16.04
CA ARG A 127 14.07 8.92 -15.33
C ARG A 127 14.03 9.96 -14.22
N TYR A 128 14.64 9.64 -13.11
CA TYR A 128 14.66 10.46 -11.91
C TYR A 128 16.05 11.08 -11.74
N GLU A 129 16.12 12.37 -11.58
CA GLU A 129 17.39 13.08 -11.45
C GLU A 129 17.89 13.07 -10.01
N THR A 130 16.98 13.25 -9.05
CA THR A 130 17.28 13.40 -7.62
C THR A 130 16.48 12.40 -6.77
N LEU A 131 16.87 12.23 -5.51
CA LEU A 131 16.08 11.46 -4.54
C LEU A 131 14.68 12.08 -4.32
N ALA A 132 14.57 13.41 -4.39
CA ALA A 132 13.28 14.09 -4.28
C ALA A 132 12.32 13.69 -5.42
N ASP A 133 12.83 13.46 -6.64
CA ASP A 133 12.02 12.98 -7.76
C ASP A 133 11.53 11.54 -7.52
N VAL A 134 12.38 10.69 -6.96
CA VAL A 134 12.01 9.31 -6.58
C VAL A 134 10.96 9.31 -5.45
N GLU A 135 11.11 10.21 -4.49
CA GLU A 135 10.10 10.39 -3.44
C GLU A 135 8.77 10.90 -4.01
N ALA A 136 8.81 11.81 -4.99
CA ALA A 136 7.61 12.30 -5.68
C ALA A 136 6.89 11.18 -6.47
N TYR A 137 7.64 10.24 -7.06
CA TYR A 137 7.09 9.01 -7.61
C TYR A 137 6.48 8.14 -6.51
N GLY A 138 7.24 7.84 -5.46
CA GLY A 138 6.77 7.06 -4.31
C GLY A 138 5.52 7.64 -3.65
N ALA A 139 5.40 8.98 -3.61
CA ALA A 139 4.21 9.68 -3.11
C ALA A 139 2.98 9.36 -3.97
N ARG A 140 3.14 9.27 -5.31
CA ARG A 140 2.06 8.93 -6.24
C ARG A 140 1.61 7.48 -6.12
N VAL A 141 2.54 6.53 -6.24
CA VAL A 141 2.19 5.11 -6.34
C VAL A 141 1.95 4.42 -5.00
N ALA A 142 2.42 5.00 -3.89
CA ALA A 142 2.29 4.39 -2.56
C ALA A 142 1.84 5.37 -1.47
N GLY A 143 2.26 6.64 -1.53
CA GLY A 143 1.80 7.67 -0.60
C GLY A 143 0.30 7.89 -0.70
N THR A 144 -0.27 7.94 -1.90
CA THR A 144 -1.71 8.00 -2.17
C THR A 144 -2.47 6.85 -1.53
N VAL A 145 -1.94 5.62 -1.66
CA VAL A 145 -2.53 4.41 -1.04
C VAL A 145 -2.50 4.53 0.47
N GLY A 146 -1.40 5.03 1.04
CA GLY A 146 -1.30 5.32 2.47
C GLY A 146 -2.37 6.31 2.94
N ALA A 147 -2.55 7.44 2.22
CA ALA A 147 -3.58 8.43 2.50
C ALA A 147 -5.00 7.84 2.42
N MET A 148 -5.33 7.13 1.34
CA MET A 148 -6.64 6.50 1.16
C MET A 148 -6.93 5.45 2.25
N MET A 149 -5.95 4.62 2.61
CA MET A 149 -6.09 3.66 3.70
C MET A 149 -6.28 4.35 5.06
N SER A 150 -5.62 5.49 5.31
CA SER A 150 -5.82 6.29 6.52
C SER A 150 -7.25 6.79 6.63
N ILE A 151 -7.82 7.32 5.54
CA ILE A 151 -9.22 7.75 5.45
C ILE A 151 -10.18 6.58 5.71
N ILE A 152 -9.95 5.42 5.07
CA ILE A 152 -10.75 4.20 5.27
C ILE A 152 -10.73 3.75 6.74
N MET A 153 -9.60 3.91 7.42
CA MET A 153 -9.47 3.61 8.85
C MET A 153 -10.09 4.66 9.77
N GLY A 154 -10.55 5.79 9.23
CA GLY A 154 -11.18 6.86 10.00
C GLY A 154 -10.20 7.90 10.55
N ALA A 155 -8.97 7.95 10.07
CA ALA A 155 -7.96 8.93 10.45
C ALA A 155 -7.62 9.83 9.26
N SER A 156 -8.20 11.03 9.25
CA SER A 156 -8.11 11.98 8.12
C SER A 156 -7.55 13.35 8.52
N THR A 157 -6.94 13.50 9.71
CA THR A 157 -6.22 14.73 10.08
C THR A 157 -5.02 14.93 9.17
N ASP A 158 -4.55 16.16 9.01
CA ASP A 158 -3.36 16.45 8.19
C ASP A 158 -2.15 15.64 8.67
N THR A 159 -2.00 15.48 9.98
CA THR A 159 -0.95 14.65 10.57
C THR A 159 -1.12 13.19 10.18
N ALA A 160 -2.32 12.63 10.28
CA ALA A 160 -2.60 11.23 9.92
C ALA A 160 -2.28 10.98 8.44
N ILE A 161 -2.76 11.84 7.55
CA ILE A 161 -2.51 11.74 6.11
C ILE A 161 -1.02 11.86 5.80
N ALA A 162 -0.32 12.83 6.40
CA ALA A 162 1.11 13.00 6.21
C ALA A 162 1.90 11.74 6.64
N ARG A 163 1.64 11.23 7.84
CA ARG A 163 2.36 10.04 8.36
C ARG A 163 2.02 8.78 7.58
N ALA A 164 0.77 8.59 7.14
CA ALA A 164 0.37 7.46 6.30
C ALA A 164 1.00 7.53 4.90
N SER A 165 1.05 8.70 4.29
CA SER A 165 1.70 8.91 2.99
C SER A 165 3.22 8.70 3.08
N GLU A 166 3.88 9.19 4.12
CA GLU A 166 5.31 8.96 4.38
C GLU A 166 5.62 7.47 4.58
N LEU A 167 4.73 6.73 5.25
CA LEU A 167 4.86 5.28 5.36
C LEU A 167 4.77 4.59 4.00
N GLY A 168 3.85 5.03 3.13
CA GLY A 168 3.74 4.55 1.76
C GLY A 168 5.02 4.79 0.96
N VAL A 169 5.56 6.02 1.01
CA VAL A 169 6.84 6.36 0.35
C VAL A 169 7.99 5.51 0.89
N ALA A 170 8.06 5.27 2.20
CA ALA A 170 9.08 4.41 2.81
C ALA A 170 9.03 2.98 2.26
N MET A 171 7.81 2.44 2.13
CA MET A 171 7.60 1.10 1.55
C MET A 171 8.04 1.06 0.08
N GLN A 172 7.73 2.10 -0.70
CA GLN A 172 8.14 2.17 -2.11
C GLN A 172 9.65 2.31 -2.27
N LEU A 173 10.32 3.15 -1.48
CA LEU A 173 11.79 3.22 -1.49
C LEU A 173 12.43 1.87 -1.11
N THR A 174 11.81 1.12 -0.21
CA THR A 174 12.27 -0.23 0.14
C THR A 174 12.07 -1.22 -1.02
N ASN A 175 10.94 -1.13 -1.75
CA ASN A 175 10.71 -1.93 -2.95
C ASN A 175 11.78 -1.60 -4.02
N ILE A 176 11.98 -0.32 -4.33
CA ILE A 176 13.00 0.13 -5.27
C ILE A 176 14.39 -0.39 -4.88
N ALA A 177 14.77 -0.27 -3.60
CA ALA A 177 16.06 -0.77 -3.12
C ALA A 177 16.21 -2.29 -3.24
N ARG A 178 15.12 -3.04 -3.05
CA ARG A 178 15.09 -4.51 -3.17
C ARG A 178 15.14 -4.99 -4.62
N ASP A 179 14.51 -4.26 -5.53
CA ASP A 179 14.19 -4.74 -6.87
C ASP A 179 15.06 -4.10 -7.98
N ILE A 180 16.19 -3.42 -7.63
CA ILE A 180 17.07 -2.69 -8.56
C ILE A 180 17.43 -3.53 -9.80
N GLY A 181 17.77 -4.80 -9.64
CA GLY A 181 18.13 -5.66 -10.76
C GLY A 181 16.93 -6.09 -11.58
N ASP A 182 15.80 -6.38 -10.96
CA ASP A 182 14.57 -6.76 -11.65
C ASP A 182 14.03 -5.57 -12.45
N ASP A 183 13.99 -4.38 -11.85
CA ASP A 183 13.59 -3.14 -12.50
C ASP A 183 14.49 -2.80 -13.70
N ALA A 184 15.81 -2.93 -13.51
CA ALA A 184 16.77 -2.66 -14.59
C ALA A 184 16.62 -3.62 -15.77
N ARG A 185 16.32 -4.90 -15.53
CA ARG A 185 16.05 -5.88 -16.60
C ARG A 185 14.77 -5.56 -17.38
N MET A 186 13.82 -4.87 -16.75
CA MET A 186 12.60 -4.34 -17.39
C MET A 186 12.81 -2.95 -18.01
N GLY A 187 14.07 -2.43 -18.02
CA GLY A 187 14.38 -1.11 -18.54
C GLY A 187 13.96 0.05 -17.62
N ARG A 188 13.57 -0.22 -16.37
CA ARG A 188 13.17 0.79 -15.38
C ARG A 188 14.36 1.18 -14.51
N LEU A 189 14.56 2.49 -14.30
CA LEU A 189 15.64 3.02 -13.45
C LEU A 189 15.10 4.05 -12.46
N TYR A 190 14.94 3.62 -11.22
CA TYR A 190 14.48 4.47 -10.12
C TYR A 190 15.63 5.09 -9.30
N ILE A 191 16.87 4.64 -9.53
CA ILE A 191 18.04 5.23 -8.87
C ILE A 191 18.29 6.64 -9.44
N PRO A 192 18.48 7.68 -8.59
CA PRO A 192 18.76 9.03 -9.05
C PRO A 192 19.96 9.11 -10.00
N ARG A 193 19.80 9.71 -11.18
CA ARG A 193 20.89 9.88 -12.16
C ARG A 193 22.05 10.70 -11.61
N ALA A 194 21.78 11.66 -10.72
CA ALA A 194 22.82 12.42 -10.05
C ALA A 194 23.81 11.51 -9.30
N TRP A 195 23.34 10.40 -8.70
CA TRP A 195 24.21 9.48 -7.97
C TRP A 195 25.19 8.74 -8.88
N PHE A 196 24.76 8.38 -10.10
CA PHE A 196 25.66 7.79 -11.09
C PHE A 196 26.75 8.79 -11.52
N ARG A 197 26.39 10.07 -11.71
CA ARG A 197 27.38 11.12 -12.02
C ARG A 197 28.35 11.36 -10.88
N GLU A 198 27.91 11.32 -9.62
CA GLU A 198 28.77 11.45 -8.44
C GLU A 198 29.94 10.45 -8.43
N ILE A 199 29.73 9.26 -9.01
CA ILE A 199 30.75 8.19 -9.06
C ILE A 199 31.37 8.01 -10.44
N GLY A 200 31.12 8.93 -11.38
CA GLY A 200 31.65 8.87 -12.75
C GLY A 200 31.13 7.71 -13.58
N MET A 201 29.90 7.23 -13.31
CA MET A 201 29.26 6.13 -14.03
C MET A 201 28.14 6.69 -14.93
N ASP A 202 28.02 6.14 -16.14
CA ASP A 202 26.89 6.43 -17.02
C ASP A 202 25.69 5.57 -16.65
N ALA A 203 24.57 6.21 -16.32
CA ALA A 203 23.36 5.54 -15.85
C ALA A 203 22.67 4.70 -16.93
N ASP A 204 22.68 5.16 -18.20
CA ASP A 204 22.04 4.47 -19.30
C ASP A 204 22.92 3.27 -19.76
N ALA A 205 24.24 3.43 -19.75
CA ALA A 205 25.17 2.33 -19.99
C ALA A 205 25.05 1.24 -18.91
N TRP A 206 24.90 1.62 -17.62
CA TRP A 206 24.66 0.67 -16.54
C TRP A 206 23.30 -0.03 -16.72
N LEU A 207 22.24 0.69 -17.04
CA LEU A 207 20.92 0.12 -17.25
C LEU A 207 20.89 -0.90 -18.38
N ALA A 208 21.64 -0.66 -19.46
CA ALA A 208 21.75 -1.59 -20.59
C ALA A 208 22.44 -2.91 -20.19
N LYS A 209 23.31 -2.89 -19.18
CA LYS A 209 23.99 -4.09 -18.65
C LYS A 209 24.15 -3.95 -17.14
N PRO A 210 23.11 -4.22 -16.33
CA PRO A 210 23.17 -4.07 -14.89
C PRO A 210 24.22 -5.02 -14.28
N VAL A 211 25.18 -4.43 -13.58
CA VAL A 211 26.23 -5.17 -12.86
C VAL A 211 26.28 -4.66 -11.44
N PHE A 212 26.35 -5.57 -10.48
CA PHE A 212 26.56 -5.22 -9.08
C PHE A 212 28.02 -4.91 -8.80
N ASP A 213 28.25 -3.81 -8.12
CA ASP A 213 29.52 -3.48 -7.46
C ASP A 213 29.25 -2.69 -6.16
N SER A 214 30.30 -2.38 -5.40
CA SER A 214 30.20 -1.67 -4.13
C SER A 214 29.60 -0.25 -4.26
N ARG A 215 29.71 0.38 -5.43
CA ARG A 215 29.13 1.69 -5.68
C ARG A 215 27.60 1.60 -5.79
N ILE A 216 27.10 0.56 -6.45
CA ILE A 216 25.65 0.29 -6.54
C ILE A 216 25.11 -0.10 -5.15
N ALA A 217 25.86 -0.87 -4.36
CA ALA A 217 25.52 -1.13 -2.96
C ALA A 217 25.36 0.17 -2.16
N GLY A 218 26.20 1.18 -2.41
CA GLY A 218 26.08 2.52 -1.82
C GLY A 218 24.77 3.22 -2.18
N PHE A 219 24.26 3.06 -3.40
CA PHE A 219 22.95 3.61 -3.78
C PHE A 219 21.80 2.90 -3.07
N THR A 220 21.85 1.57 -3.01
CA THR A 220 20.90 0.76 -2.24
C THR A 220 20.85 1.21 -0.78
N GLN A 221 22.03 1.40 -0.16
CA GLN A 221 22.12 1.88 1.23
C GLN A 221 21.50 3.28 1.40
N ARG A 222 21.75 4.22 0.48
CA ARG A 222 21.17 5.58 0.53
C ARG A 222 19.63 5.54 0.47
N LEU A 223 19.05 4.69 -0.39
CA LEU A 223 17.60 4.48 -0.46
C LEU A 223 17.05 3.93 0.86
N LEU A 224 17.69 2.91 1.43
CA LEU A 224 17.27 2.28 2.68
C LEU A 224 17.39 3.22 3.88
N LEU A 225 18.42 4.03 3.97
CA LEU A 225 18.58 5.05 5.02
C LEU A 225 17.43 6.07 4.95
N ARG A 226 17.05 6.48 3.74
CA ARG A 226 15.92 7.39 3.57
C ARG A 226 14.59 6.72 3.93
N ALA A 227 14.37 5.48 3.47
CA ALA A 227 13.19 4.71 3.84
C ALA A 227 13.07 4.56 5.36
N ASP A 228 14.17 4.26 6.06
CA ASP A 228 14.19 4.10 7.51
C ASP A 228 13.83 5.42 8.24
N ALA A 229 14.30 6.56 7.75
CA ALA A 229 13.91 7.87 8.26
C ALA A 229 12.39 8.09 8.11
N LEU A 230 11.80 7.72 6.97
CA LEU A 230 10.36 7.84 6.74
C LEU A 230 9.55 6.82 7.57
N TYR A 231 10.05 5.59 7.78
CA TYR A 231 9.42 4.61 8.69
C TYR A 231 9.32 5.13 10.12
N ARG A 232 10.35 5.81 10.63
CA ARG A 232 10.32 6.45 11.95
C ARG A 232 9.26 7.55 12.03
N ARG A 233 9.12 8.35 10.97
CA ARG A 233 8.08 9.38 10.91
C ARG A 233 6.68 8.78 10.84
N GLY A 234 6.48 7.76 9.98
CA GLY A 234 5.22 7.04 9.84
C GLY A 234 4.76 6.35 11.14
N GLU A 235 5.69 5.98 12.03
CA GLU A 235 5.36 5.39 13.33
C GLU A 235 4.51 6.32 14.21
N PHE A 236 4.75 7.62 14.16
CA PHE A 236 3.95 8.59 14.90
C PHE A 236 2.49 8.63 14.43
N GLY A 237 2.21 8.27 13.16
CA GLY A 237 0.86 8.15 12.64
C GLY A 237 0.01 7.07 13.29
N LEU A 238 0.62 6.09 13.97
CA LEU A 238 -0.13 5.06 14.69
C LEU A 238 -0.97 5.64 15.84
N ALA A 239 -0.57 6.76 16.41
CA ALA A 239 -1.33 7.42 17.48
C ALA A 239 -2.66 7.97 16.96
N GLU A 240 -2.72 8.39 15.69
CA GLU A 240 -3.92 8.91 15.02
C GLU A 240 -4.93 7.81 14.65
N LEU A 241 -4.48 6.54 14.56
CA LEU A 241 -5.33 5.43 14.14
C LEU A 241 -6.21 4.90 15.28
N PRO A 242 -7.41 4.40 14.98
CA PRO A 242 -8.17 3.58 15.90
C PRO A 242 -7.32 2.42 16.44
N TRP A 243 -7.47 2.11 17.72
CA TRP A 243 -6.62 1.13 18.42
C TRP A 243 -6.60 -0.24 17.74
N ASP A 244 -7.72 -0.68 17.14
CA ASP A 244 -7.85 -1.98 16.47
C ASP A 244 -7.21 -2.01 15.06
N CYS A 245 -6.84 -0.86 14.50
CA CYS A 245 -6.10 -0.74 13.24
C CYS A 245 -4.58 -0.75 13.43
N ARG A 246 -4.10 -0.27 14.59
CA ARG A 246 -2.67 -0.12 14.89
C ARG A 246 -1.84 -1.39 14.71
N PRO A 247 -2.29 -2.59 15.16
CA PRO A 247 -1.52 -3.82 14.96
C PRO A 247 -1.25 -4.14 13.50
N ALA A 248 -2.22 -3.92 12.60
CA ALA A 248 -2.08 -4.18 11.19
C ALA A 248 -1.04 -3.26 10.53
N ILE A 249 -1.13 -1.96 10.81
CA ILE A 249 -0.21 -0.96 10.23
C ILE A 249 1.19 -1.11 10.80
N GLN A 250 1.31 -1.38 12.10
CA GLN A 250 2.61 -1.65 12.73
C GLN A 250 3.26 -2.92 12.17
N ALA A 251 2.47 -3.98 11.91
CA ALA A 251 2.97 -5.20 11.29
C ALA A 251 3.47 -4.93 9.87
N ALA A 252 2.70 -4.21 9.05
CA ALA A 252 3.11 -3.82 7.70
C ALA A 252 4.44 -3.03 7.75
N ARG A 253 4.53 -2.00 8.62
CA ARG A 253 5.75 -1.21 8.80
C ARG A 253 6.96 -2.08 9.15
N LEU A 254 6.82 -2.96 10.15
CA LEU A 254 7.93 -3.79 10.62
C LEU A 254 8.38 -4.82 9.58
N VAL A 255 7.43 -5.45 8.88
CA VAL A 255 7.74 -6.45 7.85
C VAL A 255 8.44 -5.80 6.66
N TYR A 256 7.99 -4.63 6.21
CA TYR A 256 8.63 -3.91 5.11
C TYR A 256 10.02 -3.37 5.50
N ALA A 257 10.16 -2.76 6.68
CA ALA A 257 11.46 -2.31 7.18
C ALA A 257 12.46 -3.47 7.35
N GLU A 258 11.97 -4.69 7.62
CA GLU A 258 12.84 -5.87 7.71
C GLU A 258 13.42 -6.30 6.36
N ILE A 259 12.74 -6.00 5.25
CA ILE A 259 13.29 -6.25 3.90
C ILE A 259 14.62 -5.49 3.75
N GLY A 260 14.65 -4.20 4.09
CA GLY A 260 15.86 -3.40 4.05
C GLY A 260 16.97 -3.93 4.96
N LYS A 261 16.62 -4.35 6.18
CA LYS A 261 17.58 -4.94 7.12
C LYS A 261 18.13 -6.27 6.62
N GLN A 262 17.31 -7.09 5.97
CA GLN A 262 17.75 -8.34 5.38
C GLN A 262 18.68 -8.08 4.18
N LEU A 263 18.31 -7.12 3.33
CA LEU A 263 19.15 -6.71 2.19
C LEU A 263 20.51 -6.18 2.64
N ASP A 264 20.56 -5.42 3.73
CA ASP A 264 21.81 -4.95 4.34
C ASP A 264 22.68 -6.13 4.83
N ARG A 265 22.09 -7.12 5.53
CA ARG A 265 22.79 -8.35 5.94
C ARG A 265 23.30 -9.19 4.78
N GLU A 266 22.65 -9.12 3.62
CA GLU A 266 23.02 -9.83 2.39
C GLU A 266 24.05 -9.04 1.54
N GLY A 267 24.57 -7.92 2.05
CA GLY A 267 25.59 -7.11 1.37
C GLY A 267 25.04 -6.17 0.32
N LEU A 268 23.75 -5.78 0.43
CA LEU A 268 23.07 -4.78 -0.43
C LEU A 268 23.04 -5.14 -1.92
N ASN A 269 23.18 -6.43 -2.27
CA ASN A 269 23.20 -6.91 -3.66
C ASN A 269 21.80 -7.23 -4.17
N SER A 270 21.02 -6.22 -4.50
CA SER A 270 19.71 -6.36 -5.14
C SER A 270 19.75 -6.36 -6.67
N VAL A 271 20.94 -6.36 -7.27
CA VAL A 271 21.10 -6.50 -8.73
C VAL A 271 21.02 -7.96 -9.16
N ASN A 272 21.71 -8.85 -8.43
CA ASN A 272 21.85 -10.25 -8.81
C ASN A 272 20.78 -11.16 -8.23
N HIS A 273 20.16 -10.78 -7.12
CA HIS A 273 19.12 -11.56 -6.48
C HIS A 273 18.14 -10.65 -5.71
N ARG A 274 16.92 -11.11 -5.59
CA ARG A 274 15.86 -10.43 -4.83
C ARG A 274 15.84 -10.92 -3.39
N THR A 275 16.01 -10.01 -2.45
CA THR A 275 15.94 -10.32 -1.01
C THR A 275 14.55 -10.76 -0.58
N VAL A 276 14.46 -11.84 0.19
CA VAL A 276 13.22 -12.38 0.73
C VAL A 276 13.33 -12.57 2.25
N VAL A 277 12.43 -11.94 2.99
CA VAL A 277 12.30 -12.16 4.45
C VAL A 277 11.60 -13.49 4.69
N SER A 278 12.19 -14.36 5.52
CA SER A 278 11.62 -15.68 5.83
C SER A 278 10.25 -15.57 6.54
N THR A 279 9.40 -16.56 6.33
CA THR A 279 8.07 -16.64 6.96
C THR A 279 8.15 -16.62 8.48
N ALA A 280 9.09 -17.34 9.07
CA ALA A 280 9.33 -17.35 10.52
C ALA A 280 9.63 -15.91 11.03
N ARG A 281 10.48 -15.16 10.29
CA ARG A 281 10.78 -13.77 10.66
C ARG A 281 9.58 -12.85 10.51
N LYS A 282 8.79 -12.98 9.45
CA LYS A 282 7.53 -12.24 9.25
C LYS A 282 6.57 -12.48 10.42
N LEU A 283 6.36 -13.74 10.82
CA LEU A 283 5.50 -14.11 11.94
C LEU A 283 5.99 -13.51 13.28
N ALA A 284 7.29 -13.58 13.54
CA ALA A 284 7.87 -12.97 14.76
C ALA A 284 7.65 -11.44 14.78
N LEU A 285 7.77 -10.76 13.63
CA LEU A 285 7.53 -9.32 13.53
C LEU A 285 6.05 -8.96 13.71
N ILE A 286 5.15 -9.78 13.21
CA ILE A 286 3.71 -9.62 13.40
C ILE A 286 3.36 -9.79 14.89
N ALA A 287 3.87 -10.82 15.55
CA ALA A 287 3.67 -11.02 16.98
C ALA A 287 4.22 -9.82 17.79
N LYS A 288 5.40 -9.31 17.43
CA LYS A 288 5.96 -8.09 18.03
C LYS A 288 5.05 -6.88 17.78
N ALA A 289 4.55 -6.69 16.57
CA ALA A 289 3.68 -5.57 16.22
C ALA A 289 2.43 -5.55 17.09
N THR A 290 1.82 -6.70 17.33
CA THR A 290 0.61 -6.82 18.14
C THR A 290 0.85 -6.48 19.59
N ALA A 291 1.97 -6.91 20.15
CA ALA A 291 2.33 -6.60 21.54
C ALA A 291 2.62 -5.10 21.76
N VAL A 292 3.26 -4.45 20.77
CA VAL A 292 3.65 -3.03 20.87
C VAL A 292 2.48 -2.08 20.53
N ALA A 293 1.63 -2.44 19.58
CA ALA A 293 0.56 -1.57 19.11
C ALA A 293 -0.58 -1.32 20.12
N VAL A 294 -0.63 -2.04 21.21
CA VAL A 294 -1.56 -1.79 22.34
C VAL A 294 -1.29 -0.40 22.94
N LYS A 295 -0.03 0.04 22.94
CA LYS A 295 0.37 1.36 23.43
C LYS A 295 0.59 2.28 22.22
N ALA A 296 -0.14 3.40 22.16
CA ALA A 296 0.17 4.42 21.15
C ALA A 296 1.61 4.92 21.33
N PRO A 297 2.38 5.14 20.28
CA PRO A 297 3.68 5.79 20.40
C PRO A 297 3.51 7.19 21.00
N ALA A 298 4.49 7.63 21.77
CA ALA A 298 4.54 9.00 22.22
C ALA A 298 4.64 9.92 20.98
N LEU A 299 3.83 10.96 20.97
CA LEU A 299 3.95 11.98 19.91
C LEU A 299 5.25 12.77 20.11
N PRO A 300 5.89 13.23 19.04
CA PRO A 300 7.07 14.08 19.15
C PRO A 300 6.68 15.41 19.81
N ASP A 301 7.59 15.97 20.61
CA ASP A 301 7.39 17.25 21.31
C ASP A 301 7.13 18.41 20.35
N VAL A 302 7.64 18.32 19.13
CA VAL A 302 7.41 19.31 18.07
C VAL A 302 6.69 18.64 16.90
N PRO A 303 5.59 19.24 16.39
CA PRO A 303 4.91 18.71 15.22
C PRO A 303 5.85 18.58 14.02
N LEU A 304 5.89 17.40 13.42
CA LEU A 304 6.70 17.14 12.23
C LEU A 304 5.96 17.64 10.99
N SER A 305 6.48 18.65 10.32
CA SER A 305 5.96 19.05 8.99
C SER A 305 6.01 17.89 8.03
N PRO A 306 5.02 17.74 7.11
CA PRO A 306 5.08 16.75 6.05
C PRO A 306 6.38 16.89 5.24
N VAL A 307 6.90 15.77 4.67
CA VAL A 307 8.02 15.90 3.73
C VAL A 307 7.53 16.52 2.41
N PRO A 308 8.38 17.28 1.69
CA PRO A 308 7.93 18.03 0.49
C PRO A 308 7.17 17.17 -0.54
N ALA A 309 7.61 15.94 -0.75
CA ALA A 309 7.04 15.03 -1.74
C ALA A 309 5.55 14.69 -1.52
N ILE A 310 5.01 14.85 -0.28
CA ILE A 310 3.64 14.47 0.05
C ILE A 310 2.75 15.66 0.44
N HIS A 311 3.24 16.91 0.40
CA HIS A 311 2.46 18.09 0.78
C HIS A 311 1.15 18.14 0.00
N TYR A 312 1.20 17.96 -1.33
CA TYR A 312 0.00 18.02 -2.17
C TYR A 312 -1.04 16.96 -1.82
N LEU A 313 -0.65 15.79 -1.28
CA LEU A 313 -1.60 14.77 -0.83
C LEU A 313 -2.36 15.23 0.42
N VAL A 314 -1.68 15.92 1.33
CA VAL A 314 -2.31 16.54 2.50
C VAL A 314 -3.26 17.64 2.05
N ASP A 315 -2.85 18.50 1.11
CA ASP A 315 -3.65 19.60 0.58
C ASP A 315 -4.92 19.07 -0.12
N ILE A 316 -4.83 18.03 -0.96
CA ILE A 316 -5.98 17.38 -1.59
C ILE A 316 -7.03 16.98 -0.54
N VAL A 317 -6.60 16.28 0.52
CA VAL A 317 -7.53 15.81 1.56
C VAL A 317 -8.09 16.97 2.37
N SER A 318 -7.29 17.98 2.67
CA SER A 318 -7.73 19.17 3.45
C SER A 318 -8.74 20.02 2.70
N CYS A 319 -8.56 20.22 1.40
CA CYS A 319 -9.49 20.97 0.55
C CYS A 319 -10.87 20.29 0.40
N GLU A 320 -10.89 18.96 0.26
CA GLU A 320 -12.14 18.22 0.03
C GLU A 320 -12.86 17.80 1.32
N ARG A 321 -12.20 17.87 2.49
CA ARG A 321 -12.78 17.49 3.79
C ARG A 321 -14.09 18.26 4.12
N HIS A 322 -14.31 19.40 3.51
CA HIS A 322 -15.50 20.24 3.74
C HIS A 322 -16.73 19.83 2.91
N ALA A 323 -16.61 18.89 1.98
CA ALA A 323 -17.66 18.63 0.99
C ALA A 323 -18.57 17.41 1.27
N LEU A 324 -18.18 16.38 2.03
CA LEU A 324 -18.95 15.13 2.08
C LEU A 324 -18.96 14.44 3.46
N ALA A 325 -19.93 14.78 4.30
CA ALA A 325 -20.33 13.96 5.44
C ALA A 325 -21.66 13.27 5.13
N ILE A 326 -21.64 12.06 4.60
CA ILE A 326 -22.82 11.19 4.52
C ILE A 326 -22.54 9.93 5.35
N GLN A 327 -23.30 9.75 6.43
CA GLN A 327 -23.27 8.56 7.27
C GLN A 327 -24.22 7.50 6.72
N LEU A 328 -23.73 6.26 6.58
CA LEU A 328 -24.56 5.07 6.39
C LEU A 328 -24.18 3.99 7.42
N PRO A 329 -25.17 3.33 8.05
CA PRO A 329 -24.92 2.37 9.12
C PRO A 329 -24.70 0.95 8.57
N TRP A 330 -23.52 0.36 8.80
CA TRP A 330 -23.27 -1.07 8.56
C TRP A 330 -22.47 -1.66 9.74
N THR A 331 -23.01 -2.69 10.36
CA THR A 331 -22.29 -3.49 11.37
C THR A 331 -22.06 -4.90 10.84
N VAL A 332 -20.78 -5.32 10.76
CA VAL A 332 -20.38 -6.73 10.47
C VAL A 332 -19.79 -7.29 11.76
N PRO A 333 -20.16 -8.51 12.20
CA PRO A 333 -19.57 -9.13 13.37
C PRO A 333 -18.07 -9.31 13.23
N SER A 334 -17.29 -8.86 14.20
CA SER A 334 -15.83 -8.98 14.19
C SER A 334 -15.38 -10.26 14.88
N ARG A 335 -14.49 -11.04 14.24
CA ARG A 335 -13.74 -12.11 14.93
C ARG A 335 -12.83 -11.50 16.00
N SER A 336 -12.61 -12.22 17.11
CA SER A 336 -11.66 -11.79 18.14
C SER A 336 -10.24 -11.67 17.57
N PHE A 337 -9.41 -10.90 18.25
CA PHE A 337 -8.01 -10.69 17.86
C PHE A 337 -7.24 -12.03 17.77
N ASP A 338 -7.41 -12.92 18.76
CA ASP A 338 -6.74 -14.23 18.80
C ASP A 338 -7.13 -15.12 17.61
N GLN A 339 -8.39 -15.08 17.18
CA GLN A 339 -8.86 -15.80 16.00
C GLN A 339 -8.22 -15.25 14.70
N ARG A 340 -7.87 -13.97 14.66
CA ARG A 340 -7.18 -13.35 13.52
C ARG A 340 -5.73 -13.78 13.45
N VAL A 341 -5.04 -13.80 14.58
CA VAL A 341 -3.64 -14.25 14.68
C VAL A 341 -3.50 -15.74 14.33
N ALA A 342 -4.33 -16.60 14.94
CA ALA A 342 -4.32 -18.05 14.66
C ALA A 342 -4.54 -18.37 13.18
N TRP A 343 -5.51 -17.68 12.55
CA TRP A 343 -5.79 -17.86 11.13
C TRP A 343 -4.62 -17.40 10.26
N MET A 344 -3.91 -16.35 10.65
CA MET A 344 -2.77 -15.82 9.89
C MET A 344 -1.55 -16.73 9.96
N VAL A 345 -1.27 -17.33 11.11
CA VAL A 345 -0.23 -18.37 11.24
C VAL A 345 -0.51 -19.52 10.27
N ASP A 346 -1.75 -19.99 10.22
CA ASP A 346 -2.19 -21.05 9.30
C ASP A 346 -2.05 -20.63 7.82
N LEU A 347 -2.43 -19.39 7.47
CA LEU A 347 -2.29 -18.87 6.10
C LEU A 347 -0.83 -18.81 5.63
N PHE A 348 0.08 -18.26 6.44
CA PHE A 348 1.49 -18.18 6.08
C PHE A 348 2.11 -19.57 5.93
N SER A 349 1.74 -20.52 6.81
CA SER A 349 2.19 -21.90 6.71
C SER A 349 1.74 -22.56 5.40
N ARG A 350 0.50 -22.33 4.98
CA ARG A 350 -0.01 -22.84 3.69
C ARG A 350 0.65 -22.18 2.48
N LEU A 351 0.92 -20.89 2.53
CA LEU A 351 1.63 -20.17 1.46
C LEU A 351 3.07 -20.69 1.29
N GLU A 352 3.77 -20.92 2.40
CA GLU A 352 5.12 -21.51 2.36
C GLU A 352 5.13 -22.94 1.80
N GLN A 353 4.13 -23.76 2.17
CA GLN A 353 3.99 -25.12 1.61
C GLN A 353 3.77 -25.09 0.09
N ARG A 354 2.96 -24.15 -0.42
CA ARG A 354 2.76 -23.99 -1.87
C ARG A 354 4.02 -23.50 -2.58
N GLU A 355 4.74 -22.53 -2.03
CA GLU A 355 6.02 -22.07 -2.60
C GLU A 355 7.11 -23.16 -2.63
N ARG A 356 7.08 -24.11 -1.68
CA ARG A 356 7.97 -25.28 -1.68
C ARG A 356 7.54 -26.34 -2.69
N ALA A 357 6.26 -26.43 -3.02
CA ALA A 357 5.73 -27.37 -4.01
C ALA A 357 5.87 -26.87 -5.46
N GLU A 358 6.04 -25.56 -5.65
CA GLU A 358 6.24 -24.90 -6.95
C GLU A 358 7.74 -24.76 -7.34
N ARG A 359 8.66 -25.16 -6.44
CA ARG A 359 10.12 -25.26 -6.69
C ARG A 359 10.56 -26.72 -6.91
#